data_ca2536eb4ec58537285c38a091a1f4cd
#
_entry.id   ca2536eb4ec58537285c38a091a1f4cd
#
_cell.length_a   1.000
_cell.length_b   1.000
_cell.length_c   1.000
_cell.angle_alpha   90.00
_cell.angle_beta   90.00
_cell.angle_gamma   90.00
#
_symmetry.space_group_name_H-M   'P 1'
#
loop_
_entity.id
_entity.type
_entity.pdbx_description
1 polymer ?
#
loop_
_entity_poly.entity_id
_entity_poly.type
_entity_poly.pdbx_seq_one_letter_code
_entity_poly.pdbx_strand_id
1 'polypeptide(L)'
;MDISIEKGYVPGCIGRISELHARYYSRLVGFGVAFEARVARELAEFCARYDDQRDGLWLAALNGQVHGSIAIDGMLAGSEGAHLRWFFTSDEIRGKGIDSALLGLALDFCRKRDYRNIFLTTFA
;
A
#
# COMPACT_ATOMS: atom_id res chain seq x y z
N MET A 1 10.59 -20.50 2.70
CA MET A 1 10.50 -19.02 2.71
C MET A 1 9.21 -18.64 3.44
N ASP A 2 9.34 -17.83 4.46
CA ASP A 2 8.23 -17.52 5.36
C ASP A 2 7.64 -16.16 5.01
N ILE A 3 6.51 -16.17 4.28
CA ILE A 3 5.80 -14.95 3.88
C ILE A 3 4.47 -14.89 4.61
N SER A 4 4.20 -13.79 5.27
CA SER A 4 2.92 -13.55 5.96
C SER A 4 2.30 -12.24 5.49
N ILE A 5 0.97 -12.15 5.56
CA ILE A 5 0.24 -10.91 5.26
C ILE A 5 -0.55 -10.55 6.51
N GLU A 6 -0.34 -9.32 6.98
CA GLU A 6 -1.03 -8.81 8.15
C GLU A 6 -1.71 -7.49 7.82
N LYS A 7 -2.83 -7.21 8.49
CA LYS A 7 -3.57 -5.98 8.32
C LYS A 7 -3.18 -5.00 9.43
N GLY A 8 -2.92 -3.75 9.04
CA GLY A 8 -2.68 -2.67 9.98
C GLY A 8 -1.23 -2.25 10.07
N TYR A 9 -1.02 -1.15 10.76
CA TYR A 9 0.30 -0.57 10.97
C TYR A 9 1.19 -1.47 11.82
N VAL A 10 2.45 -1.59 11.42
CA VAL A 10 3.50 -2.14 12.29
C VAL A 10 4.64 -1.12 12.37
N PRO A 11 5.33 -1.02 13.52
CA PRO A 11 6.43 -0.06 13.66
C PRO A 11 7.46 -0.22 12.54
N GLY A 12 7.83 0.91 11.94
CA GLY A 12 8.79 0.95 10.85
C GLY A 12 8.21 0.81 9.46
N CYS A 13 6.91 0.47 9.31
CA CYS A 13 6.36 0.22 7.98
C CYS A 13 6.31 1.48 7.11
N ILE A 14 6.11 2.66 7.70
CA ILE A 14 6.09 3.90 6.92
C ILE A 14 7.43 4.11 6.23
N GLY A 15 8.52 4.00 6.98
CA GLY A 15 9.86 4.15 6.40
C GLY A 15 10.18 3.04 5.41
N ARG A 16 9.79 1.81 5.73
CA ARG A 16 10.10 0.66 4.87
C ARG A 16 9.33 0.72 3.54
N ILE A 17 8.05 1.05 3.56
CA ILE A 17 7.26 1.19 2.33
C ILE A 17 7.82 2.34 1.49
N SER A 18 8.16 3.46 2.13
CA SER A 18 8.76 4.60 1.44
C SER A 18 10.08 4.22 0.78
N GLU A 19 10.94 3.48 1.50
CA GLU A 19 12.21 3.00 0.97
C GLU A 19 12.01 2.11 -0.26
N LEU A 20 11.11 1.13 -0.16
CA LEU A 20 10.86 0.19 -1.26
C LEU A 20 10.38 0.91 -2.52
N HIS A 21 9.44 1.84 -2.36
CA HIS A 21 8.95 2.64 -3.48
C HIS A 21 10.04 3.51 -4.07
N ALA A 22 10.79 4.20 -3.23
CA ALA A 22 11.84 5.11 -3.68
C ALA A 22 12.92 4.38 -4.47
N ARG A 23 13.40 3.26 -3.95
CA ARG A 23 14.44 2.48 -4.63
C ARG A 23 13.97 1.91 -5.96
N TYR A 24 12.76 1.37 -6.00
CA TYR A 24 12.20 0.78 -7.22
C TYR A 24 12.01 1.84 -8.31
N TYR A 25 11.37 2.96 -7.98
CA TYR A 25 11.05 3.99 -8.98
C TYR A 25 12.27 4.83 -9.36
N SER A 26 13.29 4.91 -8.50
CA SER A 26 14.55 5.50 -8.89
C SER A 26 15.22 4.70 -10.01
N ARG A 27 15.23 3.37 -9.86
CA ARG A 27 15.80 2.49 -10.89
C ARG A 27 14.99 2.49 -12.17
N LEU A 28 13.66 2.48 -12.04
CA LEU A 28 12.77 2.32 -13.20
C LEU A 28 12.64 3.60 -14.02
N VAL A 29 12.45 4.74 -13.38
CA VAL A 29 12.13 6.01 -14.05
C VAL A 29 12.91 7.21 -13.55
N GLY A 30 13.90 7.01 -12.69
CA GLY A 30 14.79 8.07 -12.23
C GLY A 30 14.17 9.01 -11.19
N PHE A 31 13.10 8.62 -10.51
CA PHE A 31 12.52 9.45 -9.47
C PHE A 31 13.50 9.61 -8.30
N GLY A 32 13.53 10.78 -7.70
CA GLY A 32 14.47 11.14 -6.65
C GLY A 32 13.77 11.59 -5.37
N VAL A 33 14.39 12.54 -4.69
CA VAL A 33 14.00 12.96 -3.34
C VAL A 33 12.55 13.48 -3.28
N ALA A 34 12.10 14.18 -4.31
CA ALA A 34 10.73 14.72 -4.30
C ALA A 34 9.68 13.59 -4.25
N PHE A 35 9.92 12.51 -4.98
CA PHE A 35 9.03 11.35 -4.97
C PHE A 35 9.04 10.66 -3.62
N GLU A 36 10.23 10.38 -3.09
CA GLU A 36 10.35 9.72 -1.78
C GLU A 36 9.69 10.55 -0.68
N ALA A 37 9.94 11.85 -0.66
CA ALA A 37 9.37 12.75 0.34
C ALA A 37 7.84 12.75 0.26
N ARG A 38 7.28 12.74 -0.96
CA ARG A 38 5.82 12.70 -1.14
C ARG A 38 5.23 11.39 -0.65
N VAL A 39 5.84 10.25 -0.99
CA VAL A 39 5.36 8.96 -0.52
C VAL A 39 5.39 8.91 1.01
N ALA A 40 6.51 9.32 1.61
CA ALA A 40 6.65 9.29 3.06
C ALA A 40 5.62 10.19 3.75
N ARG A 41 5.42 11.41 3.23
CA ARG A 41 4.47 12.37 3.80
C ARG A 41 3.03 11.86 3.70
N GLU A 42 2.62 11.43 2.50
CA GLU A 42 1.24 10.98 2.29
C GLU A 42 0.94 9.71 3.06
N LEU A 43 1.89 8.79 3.11
CA LEU A 43 1.72 7.56 3.88
C LEU A 43 1.66 7.85 5.39
N ALA A 44 2.49 8.78 5.88
CA ALA A 44 2.45 9.20 7.27
C ALA A 44 1.11 9.83 7.63
N GLU A 45 0.57 10.69 6.76
CA GLU A 45 -0.73 11.31 6.95
C GLU A 45 -1.84 10.25 7.00
N PHE A 46 -1.80 9.30 6.07
CA PHE A 46 -2.77 8.22 6.01
C PHE A 46 -2.75 7.38 7.30
N CYS A 47 -1.57 6.98 7.75
CA CYS A 47 -1.43 6.18 8.96
C CYS A 47 -1.88 6.95 10.21
N ALA A 48 -1.60 8.25 10.26
CA ALA A 48 -1.97 9.08 11.42
C ALA A 48 -3.49 9.25 11.57
N ARG A 49 -4.23 9.25 10.46
CA ARG A 49 -5.70 9.38 10.48
C ARG A 49 -6.42 8.08 10.19
N TYR A 50 -5.71 6.97 10.23
CA TYR A 50 -6.24 5.65 9.89
C TYR A 50 -7.46 5.30 10.74
N ASP A 51 -8.50 4.80 10.07
CA ASP A 51 -9.74 4.37 10.71
C ASP A 51 -10.11 3.00 10.16
N ASP A 52 -10.08 1.98 11.00
CA ASP A 52 -10.34 0.59 10.63
C ASP A 52 -11.68 0.37 9.93
N GLN A 53 -12.66 1.22 10.22
CA GLN A 53 -13.98 1.09 9.59
C GLN A 53 -14.02 1.63 8.18
N ARG A 54 -13.07 2.49 7.84
CA ARG A 54 -13.04 3.22 6.57
C ARG A 54 -11.87 2.81 5.70
N ASP A 55 -10.71 2.54 6.31
CA ASP A 55 -9.44 2.35 5.61
C ASP A 55 -8.90 0.94 5.83
N GLY A 56 -8.02 0.52 4.92
CA GLY A 56 -7.29 -0.74 5.05
C GLY A 56 -5.84 -0.57 4.65
N LEU A 57 -4.97 -1.25 5.37
CA LEU A 57 -3.55 -1.35 5.04
C LEU A 57 -3.13 -2.79 5.27
N TRP A 58 -2.56 -3.42 4.25
CA TRP A 58 -2.07 -4.80 4.35
C TRP A 58 -0.59 -4.82 4.01
N LEU A 59 0.17 -5.56 4.81
CA LEU A 59 1.61 -5.65 4.69
C LEU A 59 2.01 -7.09 4.46
N ALA A 60 2.82 -7.35 3.43
CA ALA A 60 3.39 -8.66 3.18
C ALA A 60 4.82 -8.66 3.71
N ALA A 61 5.10 -9.56 4.63
CA ALA A 61 6.42 -9.66 5.27
C ALA A 61 7.10 -10.94 4.86
N LEU A 62 8.40 -10.85 4.60
CA LEU A 62 9.28 -11.98 4.35
C LEU A 62 10.23 -12.09 5.53
N ASN A 63 10.11 -13.19 6.28
CA ASN A 63 10.93 -13.42 7.48
C ASN A 63 10.90 -12.21 8.44
N GLY A 64 9.71 -11.63 8.62
CA GLY A 64 9.50 -10.54 9.56
C GLY A 64 9.77 -9.14 9.02
N GLN A 65 10.27 -9.01 7.79
CA GLN A 65 10.53 -7.70 7.19
C GLN A 65 9.53 -7.42 6.07
N VAL A 66 8.96 -6.21 6.05
CA VAL A 66 7.99 -5.82 5.03
C VAL A 66 8.65 -5.78 3.65
N HIS A 67 8.02 -6.46 2.69
CA HIS A 67 8.45 -6.53 1.29
C HIS A 67 7.31 -6.21 0.32
N GLY A 68 6.11 -5.97 0.83
CA GLY A 68 4.98 -5.61 -0.01
C GLY A 68 3.90 -4.91 0.79
N SER A 69 3.05 -4.18 0.08
CA SER A 69 1.97 -3.43 0.71
C SER A 69 0.84 -3.18 -0.27
N ILE A 70 -0.33 -2.89 0.27
CA ILE A 70 -1.46 -2.31 -0.45
C ILE A 70 -2.32 -1.57 0.57
N ALA A 71 -2.91 -0.46 0.16
CA ALA A 71 -3.79 0.30 1.04
C ALA A 71 -5.07 0.70 0.32
N ILE A 72 -6.14 0.79 1.10
CA ILE A 72 -7.39 1.42 0.67
C ILE A 72 -7.60 2.62 1.57
N ASP A 73 -7.65 3.79 0.96
CA ASP A 73 -7.94 5.05 1.62
C ASP A 73 -9.39 5.39 1.33
N GLY A 74 -10.25 5.25 2.33
CA GLY A 74 -11.69 5.47 2.18
C GLY A 74 -12.16 6.88 2.49
N MET A 75 -11.24 7.83 2.70
CA MET A 75 -11.60 9.20 3.08
C MET A 75 -12.57 9.84 2.11
N LEU A 76 -12.42 9.59 0.81
CA LEU A 76 -13.25 10.18 -0.24
C LEU A 76 -14.22 9.17 -0.86
N ALA A 77 -14.48 8.05 -0.16
CA ALA A 77 -15.29 6.96 -0.73
C ALA A 77 -16.70 7.39 -1.10
N GLY A 78 -17.26 8.37 -0.38
CA GLY A 78 -18.60 8.87 -0.63
C GLY A 78 -18.71 9.82 -1.81
N SER A 79 -17.59 10.36 -2.32
CA SER A 79 -17.60 11.33 -3.43
C SER A 79 -16.81 10.85 -4.63
N GLU A 80 -15.54 10.47 -4.45
CA GLU A 80 -14.66 10.12 -5.55
C GLU A 80 -14.38 8.63 -5.64
N GLY A 81 -14.70 7.88 -4.60
CA GLY A 81 -14.42 6.45 -4.52
C GLY A 81 -13.31 6.14 -3.53
N ALA A 82 -13.08 4.86 -3.32
CA ALA A 82 -11.99 4.38 -2.48
C ALA A 82 -10.68 4.47 -3.25
N HIS A 83 -9.66 5.03 -2.63
CA HIS A 83 -8.36 5.23 -3.27
C HIS A 83 -7.46 4.06 -2.94
N LEU A 84 -7.12 3.26 -3.96
CA LEU A 84 -6.16 2.18 -3.84
C LEU A 84 -4.76 2.77 -3.97
N ARG A 85 -3.92 2.58 -2.96
CA ARG A 85 -2.62 3.25 -2.87
C ARG A 85 -1.54 2.27 -2.44
N TRP A 86 -0.29 2.63 -2.75
CA TRP A 86 0.93 1.93 -2.31
C TRP A 86 0.87 0.42 -2.52
N PHE A 87 0.39 0.01 -3.71
CA PHE A 87 0.38 -1.39 -4.11
C PHE A 87 1.74 -1.74 -4.70
N PHE A 88 2.50 -2.57 -3.99
CA PHE A 88 3.86 -2.87 -4.36
C PHE A 88 4.30 -4.20 -3.76
N THR A 89 5.11 -4.97 -4.51
CA THR A 89 5.83 -6.12 -3.99
C THR A 89 7.27 -6.05 -4.47
N SER A 90 8.21 -6.36 -3.57
CA SER A 90 9.64 -6.37 -3.93
C SER A 90 9.97 -7.57 -4.81
N ASP A 91 11.14 -7.54 -5.45
CA ASP A 91 11.60 -8.64 -6.29
C ASP A 91 11.70 -9.95 -5.51
N GLU A 92 11.98 -9.89 -4.20
CA GLU A 92 12.15 -11.07 -3.35
C GLU A 92 10.86 -11.86 -3.20
N ILE A 93 9.70 -11.23 -3.32
CA ILE A 93 8.40 -11.92 -3.15
C ILE A 93 7.53 -11.90 -4.41
N ARG A 94 7.97 -11.20 -5.46
CA ARG A 94 7.18 -11.07 -6.70
C ARG A 94 7.11 -12.44 -7.39
N GLY A 95 5.96 -12.72 -8.00
CA GLY A 95 5.76 -13.97 -8.71
C GLY A 95 5.36 -15.15 -7.85
N LYS A 96 5.05 -14.92 -6.57
CA LYS A 96 4.66 -15.98 -5.63
C LYS A 96 3.19 -15.91 -5.24
N GLY A 97 2.38 -15.21 -6.04
CA GLY A 97 0.95 -15.04 -5.76
C GLY A 97 0.62 -13.99 -4.72
N ILE A 98 1.62 -13.26 -4.22
CA ILE A 98 1.41 -12.25 -3.17
C ILE A 98 0.65 -11.05 -3.72
N ASP A 99 0.95 -10.62 -4.96
CA ASP A 99 0.23 -9.52 -5.60
C ASP A 99 -1.27 -9.79 -5.62
N SER A 100 -1.65 -10.99 -6.08
CA SER A 100 -3.07 -11.38 -6.14
C SER A 100 -3.69 -11.48 -4.76
N ALA A 101 -2.94 -11.97 -3.78
CA ALA A 101 -3.45 -12.09 -2.41
C ALA A 101 -3.70 -10.69 -1.80
N LEU A 102 -2.76 -9.77 -1.97
CA LEU A 102 -2.92 -8.39 -1.48
C LEU A 102 -4.10 -7.69 -2.16
N LEU A 103 -4.17 -7.79 -3.49
CA LEU A 103 -5.27 -7.17 -4.24
C LEU A 103 -6.61 -7.77 -3.83
N GLY A 104 -6.67 -9.09 -3.66
CA GLY A 104 -7.90 -9.76 -3.24
C GLY A 104 -8.40 -9.27 -1.89
N LEU A 105 -7.50 -9.09 -0.92
CA LEU A 105 -7.85 -8.56 0.39
C LEU A 105 -8.40 -7.13 0.30
N ALA A 106 -7.75 -6.29 -0.49
CA ALA A 106 -8.17 -4.90 -0.65
C ALA A 106 -9.54 -4.80 -1.33
N LEU A 107 -9.77 -5.59 -2.38
CA LEU A 107 -11.05 -5.57 -3.09
C LEU A 107 -12.18 -6.15 -2.24
N ASP A 108 -11.90 -7.19 -1.45
CA ASP A 108 -12.88 -7.76 -0.53
C ASP A 108 -13.27 -6.75 0.55
N PHE A 109 -12.30 -6.02 1.06
CA PHE A 109 -12.55 -4.94 2.01
C PHE A 109 -13.51 -3.90 1.42
N CYS A 110 -13.26 -3.49 0.17
CA CYS A 110 -14.11 -2.52 -0.51
C CYS A 110 -15.54 -3.04 -0.71
N ARG A 111 -15.68 -4.32 -1.08
CA ARG A 111 -17.01 -4.92 -1.24
C ARG A 111 -17.78 -4.93 0.08
N LYS A 112 -17.12 -5.30 1.16
CA LYS A 112 -17.76 -5.38 2.47
C LYS A 112 -18.21 -4.02 2.99
N ARG A 113 -17.57 -2.95 2.53
CA ARG A 113 -17.95 -1.58 2.91
C ARG A 113 -18.83 -0.89 1.86
N ASP A 114 -19.23 -1.63 0.84
CA ASP A 114 -20.06 -1.12 -0.26
C ASP A 114 -19.42 0.08 -0.96
N TYR A 115 -18.09 0.05 -1.10
CA TYR A 115 -17.37 1.02 -1.90
C TYR A 115 -17.51 0.62 -3.36
N ARG A 116 -18.27 1.39 -4.14
CA ARG A 116 -18.62 1.04 -5.51
C ARG A 116 -17.57 1.46 -6.53
N ASN A 117 -16.85 2.53 -6.23
CA ASN A 117 -15.83 3.06 -7.12
C ASN A 117 -14.49 2.96 -6.43
N ILE A 118 -13.49 2.45 -7.17
CA ILE A 118 -12.11 2.34 -6.71
C ILE A 118 -11.25 3.01 -7.76
N PHE A 119 -10.34 3.87 -7.32
CA PHE A 119 -9.46 4.55 -8.26
C PHE A 119 -7.99 4.47 -7.81
N LEU A 120 -7.10 4.58 -8.80
CA LEU A 120 -5.65 4.65 -8.57
C LEU A 120 -5.13 5.97 -9.09
N THR A 121 -4.03 6.43 -8.49
CA THR A 121 -3.28 7.57 -9.00
C THR A 121 -2.08 7.05 -9.76
N THR A 122 -1.82 7.57 -10.96
CA THR A 122 -0.66 7.20 -11.75
C THR A 122 0.39 8.29 -11.65
N PHE A 123 1.62 7.96 -12.06
CA PHE A 123 2.73 8.91 -12.06
C PHE A 123 2.77 9.65 -13.40
N ALA A 124 1.75 10.37 -13.67
CA ALA A 124 1.70 11.14 -14.91
C ALA A 124 2.48 12.43 -14.79
#